data_31b7f3fe617230b2771cee2d70ec16d4
#
_entry.id   31b7f3fe617230b2771cee2d70ec16d4
#
_cell.length_a   1.000
_cell.length_b   1.000
_cell.length_c   1.000
_cell.angle_alpha   90.00
_cell.angle_beta   90.00
_cell.angle_gamma   90.00
#
_symmetry.space_group_name_H-M   'P 1'
#
loop_
_entity.id
_entity.type
_entity.pdbx_description
1 polymer ?
#
loop_
_entity_poly.entity_id
_entity_poly.type
_entity_poly.pdbx_seq_one_letter_code
_entity_poly.pdbx_strand_id
1 'polypeptide(L)'
;MKNVYPGVDDKMIDRTVNLLLNKRDGNGGFKKNPRALDSFGAADEDVTNAYIVYALSEAGYKDIAKELAAVEKEARKSGDPYTMALCANALYNLGENVRGDDMVARLINARGEVGFWSGKKHSITRSTGQSLKTETTSLILLALLKAQNPDVQAISSAVKFLVGARSGYGGFGSTQATILALKALTKYAEFSKRTDEAGTIELLVN
;
A
#
# COMPACT_ATOMS: atom_id res chain seq x y z
N MET A 1 7.01 6.19 9.74
CA MET A 1 7.36 6.60 11.10
C MET A 1 8.19 7.88 11.13
N LYS A 2 9.30 7.99 10.40
CA LYS A 2 10.14 9.20 10.37
C LYS A 2 9.38 10.49 10.07
N ASN A 3 8.40 10.45 9.16
CA ASN A 3 7.58 11.62 8.81
C ASN A 3 6.62 12.08 9.93
N VAL A 4 6.45 11.27 10.97
CA VAL A 4 5.54 11.56 12.10
C VAL A 4 6.31 11.73 13.41
N TYR A 5 7.43 11.04 13.56
CA TYR A 5 8.28 11.09 14.75
C TYR A 5 9.75 11.13 14.37
N PRO A 6 10.43 12.28 14.55
CA PRO A 6 11.83 12.45 14.15
C PRO A 6 12.82 11.62 14.99
N GLY A 7 12.41 11.10 16.14
CA GLY A 7 13.25 10.27 17.01
C GLY A 7 13.42 8.81 16.59
N VAL A 8 13.01 8.43 15.38
CA VAL A 8 13.28 7.07 14.86
C VAL A 8 14.77 6.94 14.54
N ASP A 9 15.42 5.95 15.15
CA ASP A 9 16.86 5.67 14.97
C ASP A 9 17.14 5.22 13.52
N ASP A 10 17.87 6.03 12.77
CA ASP A 10 18.29 5.74 11.40
C ASP A 10 19.11 4.46 11.32
N LYS A 11 19.97 4.20 12.29
CA LYS A 11 20.78 2.99 12.36
C LYS A 11 19.90 1.73 12.47
N MET A 12 18.73 1.83 13.09
CA MET A 12 17.78 0.72 13.15
C MET A 12 17.19 0.44 11.76
N ILE A 13 16.84 1.48 11.02
CA ILE A 13 16.35 1.36 9.64
C ILE A 13 17.43 0.73 8.76
N ASP A 14 18.65 1.25 8.81
CA ASP A 14 19.78 0.75 8.01
C ASP A 14 20.09 -0.72 8.32
N ARG A 15 20.09 -1.12 9.60
CA ARG A 15 20.28 -2.53 9.98
C ARG A 15 19.17 -3.42 9.41
N THR A 16 17.92 -2.96 9.42
CA THR A 16 16.78 -3.71 8.89
C THR A 16 16.88 -3.82 7.38
N VAL A 17 17.20 -2.74 6.67
CA VAL A 17 17.44 -2.76 5.22
C VAL A 17 18.55 -3.75 4.89
N ASN A 18 19.71 -3.68 5.54
CA ASN A 18 20.83 -4.58 5.32
C ASN A 18 20.46 -6.05 5.60
N LEU A 19 19.66 -6.31 6.65
CA LEU A 19 19.17 -7.66 6.92
C LEU A 19 18.33 -8.20 5.76
N LEU A 20 17.41 -7.41 5.24
CA LEU A 20 16.56 -7.79 4.11
C LEU A 20 17.38 -8.03 2.84
N LEU A 21 18.33 -7.14 2.53
CA LEU A 21 19.21 -7.29 1.37
C LEU A 21 20.06 -8.56 1.43
N ASN A 22 20.56 -8.93 2.61
CA ASN A 22 21.28 -10.17 2.82
C ASN A 22 20.40 -11.44 2.68
N LYS A 23 19.08 -11.29 2.62
CA LYS A 23 18.12 -12.37 2.35
C LYS A 23 17.76 -12.52 0.88
N ARG A 24 18.27 -11.70 -0.02
CA ARG A 24 18.06 -11.88 -1.47
C ARG A 24 18.42 -13.31 -1.90
N ASP A 25 17.59 -13.90 -2.74
CA ASP A 25 17.80 -15.25 -3.28
C ASP A 25 18.62 -15.26 -4.59
N GLY A 26 18.86 -14.07 -5.15
CA GLY A 26 19.54 -13.89 -6.44
C GLY A 26 18.61 -14.02 -7.67
N ASN A 27 17.33 -14.40 -7.48
CA ASN A 27 16.36 -14.61 -8.56
C ASN A 27 15.23 -13.55 -8.59
N GLY A 28 15.33 -12.51 -7.75
CA GLY A 28 14.33 -11.44 -7.63
C GLY A 28 13.36 -11.64 -6.48
N GLY A 29 13.69 -12.53 -5.55
CA GLY A 29 12.94 -12.77 -4.32
C GLY A 29 13.83 -12.73 -3.09
N PHE A 30 13.24 -13.14 -1.96
CA PHE A 30 13.91 -13.18 -0.66
C PHE A 30 13.77 -14.56 -0.01
N LYS A 31 14.87 -15.06 0.55
CA LYS A 31 14.90 -16.34 1.26
C LYS A 31 14.01 -16.30 2.49
N LYS A 32 13.06 -17.21 2.59
CA LYS A 32 12.25 -17.39 3.79
C LYS A 32 13.10 -17.90 4.95
N ASN A 33 12.72 -17.52 6.17
CA ASN A 33 13.26 -18.13 7.37
C ASN A 33 12.49 -19.43 7.67
N PRO A 34 13.07 -20.62 7.46
CA PRO A 34 12.37 -21.89 7.70
C PRO A 34 12.07 -22.15 9.19
N ARG A 35 12.67 -21.34 10.08
CA ARG A 35 12.48 -21.43 11.55
C ARG A 35 11.54 -20.37 12.10
N ALA A 36 10.86 -19.62 11.25
CA ALA A 36 9.84 -18.68 11.70
C ALA A 36 8.67 -19.46 12.30
N LEU A 37 8.56 -19.43 13.63
CA LEU A 37 7.53 -20.13 14.40
C LEU A 37 6.23 -19.34 14.52
N ASP A 38 6.25 -18.07 14.12
CA ASP A 38 5.11 -17.15 14.23
C ASP A 38 4.40 -16.95 12.88
N SER A 39 3.19 -16.40 12.97
CA SER A 39 2.37 -16.08 11.80
C SER A 39 3.00 -15.02 10.89
N PHE A 40 3.93 -14.21 11.38
CA PHE A 40 4.60 -13.16 10.62
C PHE A 40 5.60 -13.70 9.59
N GLY A 41 6.23 -14.84 9.87
CA GLY A 41 7.16 -15.49 8.94
C GLY A 41 6.49 -16.48 7.98
N ALA A 42 5.19 -16.72 8.10
CA ALA A 42 4.48 -17.79 7.39
C ALA A 42 3.60 -17.29 6.21
N ALA A 43 3.66 -16.01 5.87
CA ALA A 43 2.95 -15.50 4.69
C ALA A 43 3.45 -16.17 3.41
N ASP A 44 2.58 -16.25 2.39
CA ASP A 44 2.94 -16.79 1.08
C ASP A 44 4.12 -16.00 0.49
N GLU A 45 4.90 -16.65 -0.37
CA GLU A 45 6.13 -16.08 -0.91
C GLU A 45 5.88 -14.81 -1.73
N ASP A 46 4.85 -14.83 -2.57
CA ASP A 46 4.40 -13.68 -3.37
C ASP A 46 4.03 -12.48 -2.49
N VAL A 47 3.28 -12.70 -1.42
CA VAL A 47 2.91 -11.68 -0.43
C VAL A 47 4.14 -11.16 0.30
N THR A 48 5.04 -12.05 0.72
CA THR A 48 6.27 -11.70 1.44
C THR A 48 7.20 -10.85 0.57
N ASN A 49 7.44 -11.27 -0.66
CA ASN A 49 8.30 -10.56 -1.61
C ASN A 49 7.73 -9.16 -1.94
N ALA A 50 6.42 -9.08 -2.21
CA ALA A 50 5.75 -7.80 -2.48
C ALA A 50 5.87 -6.84 -1.30
N TYR A 51 5.67 -7.34 -0.06
CA TYR A 51 5.77 -6.52 1.13
C TYR A 51 7.20 -6.04 1.40
N ILE A 52 8.21 -6.88 1.21
CA ILE A 52 9.63 -6.50 1.40
C ILE A 52 10.03 -5.43 0.38
N VAL A 53 9.67 -5.60 -0.91
CA VAL A 53 9.94 -4.60 -1.96
C VAL A 53 9.27 -3.27 -1.62
N TYR A 54 7.99 -3.30 -1.20
CA TYR A 54 7.31 -2.10 -0.74
C TYR A 54 8.01 -1.45 0.45
N ALA A 55 8.38 -2.21 1.49
CA ALA A 55 9.04 -1.69 2.68
C ALA A 55 10.41 -1.08 2.37
N LEU A 56 11.22 -1.71 1.51
CA LEU A 56 12.50 -1.18 1.05
C LEU A 56 12.32 0.13 0.26
N SER A 57 11.32 0.19 -0.63
CA SER A 57 11.00 1.42 -1.38
C SER A 57 10.51 2.55 -0.47
N GLU A 58 9.72 2.26 0.57
CA GLU A 58 9.28 3.23 1.59
C GLU A 58 10.47 3.73 2.46
N ALA A 59 11.50 2.91 2.65
CA ALA A 59 12.74 3.30 3.30
C ALA A 59 13.67 4.13 2.38
N GLY A 60 13.29 4.38 1.13
CA GLY A 60 14.07 5.14 0.15
C GLY A 60 15.18 4.33 -0.53
N TYR A 61 15.21 2.99 -0.35
CA TYR A 61 16.19 2.13 -1.00
C TYR A 61 15.81 1.89 -2.47
N LYS A 62 16.75 2.18 -3.39
CA LYS A 62 16.46 2.20 -4.84
C LYS A 62 17.01 0.99 -5.61
N ASP A 63 18.05 0.32 -5.10
CA ASP A 63 18.69 -0.80 -5.81
C ASP A 63 17.93 -2.12 -5.60
N ILE A 64 16.67 -2.16 -6.09
CA ILE A 64 15.76 -3.32 -6.03
C ILE A 64 15.04 -3.55 -7.36
N ALA A 65 15.65 -3.16 -8.48
CA ALA A 65 15.01 -3.26 -9.80
C ALA A 65 14.64 -4.69 -10.18
N LYS A 66 15.48 -5.67 -9.84
CA LYS A 66 15.24 -7.09 -10.13
C LYS A 66 14.07 -7.64 -9.31
N GLU A 67 14.04 -7.34 -8.01
CA GLU A 67 12.98 -7.74 -7.09
C GLU A 67 11.65 -7.07 -7.48
N LEU A 68 11.69 -5.77 -7.83
CA LEU A 68 10.51 -5.04 -8.29
C LEU A 68 9.93 -5.66 -9.56
N ALA A 69 10.77 -6.01 -10.55
CA ALA A 69 10.30 -6.64 -11.79
C ALA A 69 9.66 -8.03 -11.53
N ALA A 70 10.23 -8.81 -10.62
CA ALA A 70 9.68 -10.11 -10.23
C ALA A 70 8.33 -9.96 -9.53
N VAL A 71 8.23 -9.03 -8.57
CA VAL A 71 6.97 -8.70 -7.85
C VAL A 71 5.91 -8.20 -8.81
N GLU A 72 6.24 -7.30 -9.74
CA GLU A 72 5.30 -6.79 -10.72
C GLU A 72 4.74 -7.90 -11.61
N LYS A 73 5.63 -8.78 -12.13
CA LYS A 73 5.22 -9.93 -12.95
C LYS A 73 4.24 -10.82 -12.19
N GLU A 74 4.52 -11.15 -10.93
CA GLU A 74 3.65 -12.02 -10.14
C GLU A 74 2.35 -11.31 -9.72
N ALA A 75 2.38 -10.03 -9.35
CA ALA A 75 1.19 -9.25 -9.04
C ALA A 75 0.23 -9.15 -10.23
N ARG A 76 0.76 -8.95 -11.46
CA ARG A 76 -0.03 -8.95 -12.69
C ARG A 76 -0.65 -10.31 -12.99
N LYS A 77 0.09 -11.38 -12.77
CA LYS A 77 -0.36 -12.76 -13.00
C LYS A 77 -1.44 -13.19 -12.01
N SER A 78 -1.25 -12.93 -10.73
CA SER A 78 -2.21 -13.30 -9.68
C SER A 78 -3.47 -12.44 -9.70
N GLY A 79 -3.34 -11.18 -10.10
CA GLY A 79 -4.41 -10.18 -10.03
C GLY A 79 -4.95 -10.00 -8.61
N ASP A 80 -4.13 -10.28 -7.58
CA ASP A 80 -4.50 -10.06 -6.18
C ASP A 80 -4.36 -8.58 -5.81
N PRO A 81 -5.47 -7.89 -5.44
CA PRO A 81 -5.43 -6.46 -5.15
C PRO A 81 -4.46 -6.07 -4.05
N TYR A 82 -4.19 -6.93 -3.05
CA TYR A 82 -3.25 -6.64 -1.99
C TYR A 82 -1.80 -6.54 -2.51
N THR A 83 -1.33 -7.56 -3.25
CA THR A 83 0.01 -7.58 -3.82
C THR A 83 0.18 -6.54 -4.93
N MET A 84 -0.86 -6.30 -5.74
CA MET A 84 -0.89 -5.24 -6.75
C MET A 84 -0.74 -3.85 -6.12
N ALA A 85 -1.40 -3.59 -4.97
CA ALA A 85 -1.31 -2.31 -4.27
C ALA A 85 0.08 -2.08 -3.67
N LEU A 86 0.70 -3.11 -3.11
CA LEU A 86 2.09 -3.04 -2.64
C LEU A 86 3.04 -2.72 -3.80
N CYS A 87 2.88 -3.41 -4.93
CA CYS A 87 3.66 -3.18 -6.15
C CYS A 87 3.49 -1.76 -6.70
N ALA A 88 2.24 -1.26 -6.82
CA ALA A 88 1.95 0.09 -7.29
C ALA A 88 2.65 1.15 -6.43
N ASN A 89 2.57 1.01 -5.10
CA ASN A 89 3.25 1.93 -4.20
C ASN A 89 4.77 1.88 -4.35
N ALA A 90 5.36 0.69 -4.52
CA ALA A 90 6.79 0.54 -4.74
C ALA A 90 7.23 1.16 -6.08
N LEU A 91 6.45 0.98 -7.15
CA LEU A 91 6.70 1.61 -8.45
C LEU A 91 6.76 3.14 -8.33
N TYR A 92 5.76 3.77 -7.71
CA TYR A 92 5.77 5.22 -7.49
C TYR A 92 6.94 5.70 -6.61
N ASN A 93 7.26 4.95 -5.54
CA ASN A 93 8.38 5.32 -4.66
C ASN A 93 9.73 5.30 -5.38
N LEU A 94 9.86 4.49 -6.44
CA LEU A 94 11.05 4.36 -7.27
C LEU A 94 11.04 5.24 -8.53
N GLY A 95 9.97 6.05 -8.72
CA GLY A 95 9.83 6.95 -9.87
C GLY A 95 9.30 6.29 -11.14
N GLU A 96 8.88 5.05 -11.08
CA GLU A 96 8.31 4.28 -12.20
C GLU A 96 6.82 4.62 -12.44
N ASN A 97 6.54 5.92 -12.64
CA ASN A 97 5.17 6.45 -12.61
C ASN A 97 4.25 5.82 -13.65
N VAL A 98 4.72 5.64 -14.89
CA VAL A 98 3.91 5.03 -15.98
C VAL A 98 3.48 3.60 -15.63
N ARG A 99 4.40 2.81 -15.06
CA ARG A 99 4.12 1.43 -14.61
C ARG A 99 3.21 1.43 -13.40
N GLY A 100 3.37 2.43 -12.50
CA GLY A 100 2.48 2.67 -11.37
C GLY A 100 1.05 2.98 -11.80
N ASP A 101 0.87 3.88 -12.78
CA ASP A 101 -0.43 4.26 -13.33
C ASP A 101 -1.13 3.07 -13.99
N ASP A 102 -0.41 2.21 -14.75
CA ASP A 102 -1.00 0.98 -15.31
C ASP A 102 -1.44 0.00 -14.21
N MET A 103 -0.66 -0.13 -13.14
CA MET A 103 -1.04 -0.98 -12.01
C MET A 103 -2.28 -0.43 -11.28
N VAL A 104 -2.36 0.88 -11.09
CA VAL A 104 -3.54 1.56 -10.52
C VAL A 104 -4.78 1.39 -11.40
N ALA A 105 -4.64 1.53 -12.71
CA ALA A 105 -5.76 1.30 -13.64
C ALA A 105 -6.33 -0.13 -13.50
N ARG A 106 -5.47 -1.14 -13.36
CA ARG A 106 -5.89 -2.52 -13.08
C ARG A 106 -6.61 -2.66 -11.74
N LEU A 107 -6.14 -1.97 -10.70
CA LEU A 107 -6.78 -1.96 -9.39
C LEU A 107 -8.16 -1.31 -9.45
N ILE A 108 -8.33 -0.20 -10.19
CA ILE A 108 -9.63 0.44 -10.40
C ILE A 108 -10.59 -0.53 -11.08
N ASN A 109 -10.15 -1.22 -12.13
CA ASN A 109 -10.97 -2.22 -12.82
C ASN A 109 -11.30 -3.46 -11.97
N ALA A 110 -10.46 -3.79 -10.99
CA ALA A 110 -10.69 -4.87 -10.04
C ALA A 110 -11.57 -4.46 -8.83
N ARG A 111 -12.04 -3.21 -8.80
CA ARG A 111 -12.94 -2.72 -7.74
C ARG A 111 -14.28 -3.45 -7.80
N GLY A 112 -14.69 -4.05 -6.70
CA GLY A 112 -16.04 -4.62 -6.57
C GLY A 112 -17.12 -3.52 -6.53
N GLU A 113 -18.39 -3.92 -6.70
CA GLU A 113 -19.56 -3.02 -6.70
C GLU A 113 -19.70 -2.21 -5.39
N VAL A 114 -19.12 -2.67 -4.31
CA VAL A 114 -19.27 -2.13 -2.94
C VAL A 114 -18.26 -1.00 -2.62
N GLY A 115 -17.41 -0.59 -3.56
CA GLY A 115 -16.52 0.57 -3.39
C GLY A 115 -15.28 0.36 -2.54
N PHE A 116 -14.92 -0.90 -2.23
CA PHE A 116 -13.69 -1.27 -1.53
C PHE A 116 -12.95 -2.39 -2.27
N TRP A 117 -11.72 -2.68 -1.84
CA TRP A 117 -10.91 -3.78 -2.36
C TRP A 117 -10.55 -4.75 -1.25
N SER A 118 -10.37 -6.01 -1.62
CA SER A 118 -9.87 -7.05 -0.72
C SER A 118 -8.83 -7.89 -1.42
N GLY A 119 -7.78 -8.26 -0.70
CA GLY A 119 -6.86 -9.29 -1.15
C GLY A 119 -7.59 -10.64 -1.33
N LYS A 120 -7.05 -11.49 -2.19
CA LYS A 120 -7.63 -12.82 -2.49
C LYS A 120 -7.23 -13.87 -1.45
N LYS A 121 -6.11 -13.67 -0.76
CA LYS A 121 -5.55 -14.62 0.20
C LYS A 121 -5.53 -14.03 1.61
N HIS A 122 -4.42 -13.46 1.99
CA HIS A 122 -4.17 -12.84 3.29
C HIS A 122 -3.11 -11.74 3.15
N SER A 123 -2.98 -10.87 4.15
CA SER A 123 -1.91 -9.88 4.21
C SER A 123 -0.58 -10.48 4.71
N ILE A 124 0.46 -9.65 4.79
CA ILE A 124 1.75 -10.03 5.40
C ILE A 124 1.61 -10.50 6.85
N THR A 125 0.65 -9.95 7.60
CA THR A 125 0.33 -10.34 8.97
C THR A 125 -0.74 -11.44 9.04
N ARG A 126 -1.04 -12.09 7.91
CA ARG A 126 -2.09 -13.10 7.74
C ARG A 126 -3.49 -12.62 8.11
N SER A 127 -3.72 -11.31 8.04
CA SER A 127 -5.06 -10.76 8.17
C SER A 127 -5.97 -11.27 7.07
N THR A 128 -7.23 -11.53 7.44
CA THR A 128 -8.33 -11.94 6.55
C THR A 128 -9.56 -11.07 6.83
N GLY A 129 -10.65 -11.31 6.12
CA GLY A 129 -11.93 -10.63 6.38
C GLY A 129 -11.82 -9.11 6.37
N GLN A 130 -12.42 -8.45 7.38
CA GLN A 130 -12.49 -6.99 7.45
C GLN A 130 -11.10 -6.33 7.55
N SER A 131 -10.16 -6.91 8.30
CA SER A 131 -8.81 -6.37 8.41
C SER A 131 -8.09 -6.39 7.06
N LEU A 132 -8.21 -7.47 6.28
CA LEU A 132 -7.61 -7.54 4.94
C LEU A 132 -8.24 -6.52 3.98
N LYS A 133 -9.55 -6.32 4.03
CA LYS A 133 -10.24 -5.28 3.24
C LYS A 133 -9.70 -3.89 3.58
N THR A 134 -9.54 -3.59 4.86
CA THR A 134 -9.01 -2.31 5.33
C THR A 134 -7.56 -2.12 4.90
N GLU A 135 -6.70 -3.12 5.08
CA GLU A 135 -5.29 -3.05 4.66
C GLU A 135 -5.16 -2.84 3.16
N THR A 136 -5.91 -3.63 2.36
CA THR A 136 -5.89 -3.56 0.89
C THR A 136 -6.39 -2.21 0.40
N THR A 137 -7.55 -1.75 0.88
CA THR A 137 -8.13 -0.46 0.48
C THR A 137 -7.23 0.71 0.88
N SER A 138 -6.58 0.65 2.04
CA SER A 138 -5.63 1.67 2.48
C SER A 138 -4.41 1.76 1.57
N LEU A 139 -3.82 0.62 1.19
CA LEU A 139 -2.69 0.59 0.27
C LEU A 139 -3.07 1.10 -1.12
N ILE A 140 -4.29 0.78 -1.59
CA ILE A 140 -4.80 1.28 -2.87
C ILE A 140 -5.03 2.78 -2.80
N LEU A 141 -5.62 3.30 -1.72
CA LEU A 141 -5.78 4.74 -1.55
C LEU A 141 -4.42 5.47 -1.59
N LEU A 142 -3.39 4.93 -0.93
CA LEU A 142 -2.04 5.48 -0.98
C LEU A 142 -1.47 5.49 -2.42
N ALA A 143 -1.74 4.47 -3.23
CA ALA A 143 -1.31 4.42 -4.62
C ALA A 143 -2.10 5.40 -5.50
N LEU A 144 -3.43 5.47 -5.34
CA LEU A 144 -4.31 6.42 -6.05
C LEU A 144 -3.88 7.88 -5.84
N LEU A 145 -3.47 8.23 -4.61
CA LEU A 145 -3.00 9.58 -4.28
C LEU A 145 -1.63 9.94 -4.88
N LYS A 146 -0.88 8.95 -5.40
CA LYS A 146 0.40 9.13 -6.09
C LYS A 146 0.25 9.16 -7.62
N ALA A 147 -0.90 8.75 -8.16
CA ALA A 147 -1.14 8.68 -9.59
C ALA A 147 -1.02 10.05 -10.26
N GLN A 148 -0.52 10.10 -11.50
CA GLN A 148 -0.40 11.34 -12.27
C GLN A 148 -1.78 11.96 -12.58
N ASN A 149 -2.78 11.10 -12.82
CA ASN A 149 -4.17 11.50 -13.02
C ASN A 149 -5.06 10.77 -12.00
N PRO A 150 -5.23 11.33 -10.78
CA PRO A 150 -5.96 10.67 -9.71
C PRO A 150 -7.44 10.47 -10.06
N ASP A 151 -7.96 9.24 -9.91
CA ASP A 151 -9.39 8.95 -10.02
C ASP A 151 -10.11 9.39 -8.74
N VAL A 152 -10.75 10.55 -8.81
CA VAL A 152 -11.47 11.17 -7.67
C VAL A 152 -12.59 10.27 -7.15
N GLN A 153 -13.27 9.51 -8.03
CA GLN A 153 -14.36 8.63 -7.63
C GLN A 153 -13.83 7.41 -6.87
N ALA A 154 -12.72 6.83 -7.33
CA ALA A 154 -12.05 5.72 -6.65
C ALA A 154 -11.50 6.17 -5.28
N ILE A 155 -10.87 7.34 -5.21
CA ILE A 155 -10.38 7.95 -3.97
C ILE A 155 -11.55 8.16 -2.99
N SER A 156 -12.63 8.81 -3.42
CA SER A 156 -13.81 9.06 -2.58
C SER A 156 -14.41 7.77 -2.03
N SER A 157 -14.53 6.73 -2.88
CA SER A 157 -15.04 5.41 -2.48
C SER A 157 -14.15 4.76 -1.42
N ALA A 158 -12.82 4.79 -1.61
CA ALA A 158 -11.86 4.26 -0.65
C ALA A 158 -11.94 4.98 0.71
N VAL A 159 -11.98 6.31 0.68
CA VAL A 159 -12.09 7.14 1.90
C VAL A 159 -13.39 6.85 2.63
N LYS A 160 -14.53 6.82 1.91
CA LYS A 160 -15.84 6.49 2.50
C LYS A 160 -15.84 5.12 3.17
N PHE A 161 -15.26 4.11 2.52
CA PHE A 161 -15.12 2.78 3.11
C PHE A 161 -14.27 2.81 4.38
N LEU A 162 -13.08 3.45 4.34
CA LEU A 162 -12.18 3.50 5.49
C LEU A 162 -12.81 4.24 6.68
N VAL A 163 -13.47 5.37 6.45
CA VAL A 163 -14.15 6.11 7.51
C VAL A 163 -15.26 5.25 8.14
N GLY A 164 -16.04 4.53 7.32
CA GLY A 164 -17.08 3.61 7.80
C GLY A 164 -16.55 2.33 8.47
N ALA A 165 -15.31 1.93 8.20
CA ALA A 165 -14.68 0.75 8.80
C ALA A 165 -14.14 1.00 10.21
N ARG A 166 -14.12 2.25 10.70
CA ARG A 166 -13.65 2.61 12.03
C ARG A 166 -14.57 2.05 13.10
N SER A 167 -14.01 1.29 14.04
CA SER A 167 -14.74 0.77 15.20
C SER A 167 -15.04 1.85 16.24
N GLY A 168 -15.98 1.60 17.15
CA GLY A 168 -16.30 2.51 18.24
C GLY A 168 -15.13 2.83 19.18
N TYR A 169 -14.12 1.97 19.21
CA TYR A 169 -12.88 2.19 19.97
C TYR A 169 -11.76 2.88 19.16
N GLY A 170 -12.05 3.35 17.95
CA GLY A 170 -11.12 4.08 17.10
C GLY A 170 -10.15 3.25 16.27
N GLY A 171 -10.16 1.92 16.38
CA GLY A 171 -9.36 1.01 15.56
C GLY A 171 -10.02 0.67 14.22
N PHE A 172 -9.26 0.01 13.33
CA PHE A 172 -9.71 -0.41 12.00
C PHE A 172 -9.57 -1.94 11.80
N GLY A 173 -9.62 -2.71 12.86
CA GLY A 173 -9.38 -4.15 12.87
C GLY A 173 -8.00 -4.48 13.45
N SER A 174 -7.14 -5.18 12.70
CA SER A 174 -5.79 -5.50 13.15
C SER A 174 -4.92 -4.24 13.35
N THR A 175 -3.81 -4.38 14.08
CA THR A 175 -2.83 -3.29 14.26
C THR A 175 -2.33 -2.77 12.91
N GLN A 176 -2.02 -3.68 11.98
CA GLN A 176 -1.56 -3.31 10.64
C GLN A 176 -2.64 -2.57 9.85
N ALA A 177 -3.89 -3.04 9.91
CA ALA A 177 -5.03 -2.36 9.29
C ALA A 177 -5.20 -0.93 9.84
N THR A 178 -5.09 -0.76 11.15
CA THR A 178 -5.18 0.55 11.80
C THR A 178 -4.05 1.50 11.37
N ILE A 179 -2.80 1.02 11.34
CA ILE A 179 -1.65 1.82 10.89
C ILE A 179 -1.81 2.27 9.43
N LEU A 180 -2.20 1.35 8.54
CA LEU A 180 -2.36 1.65 7.11
C LEU A 180 -3.55 2.57 6.87
N ALA A 181 -4.68 2.37 7.55
CA ALA A 181 -5.85 3.24 7.44
C ALA A 181 -5.54 4.67 7.88
N LEU A 182 -4.89 4.84 9.02
CA LEU A 182 -4.48 6.16 9.51
C LEU A 182 -3.48 6.83 8.55
N LYS A 183 -2.46 6.08 8.06
CA LYS A 183 -1.51 6.59 7.06
C LYS A 183 -2.23 7.08 5.79
N ALA A 184 -3.17 6.28 5.27
CA ALA A 184 -3.88 6.60 4.05
C ALA A 184 -4.82 7.81 4.22
N LEU A 185 -5.58 7.88 5.32
CA LEU A 185 -6.47 9.00 5.61
C LEU A 185 -5.70 10.31 5.88
N THR A 186 -4.53 10.24 6.55
CA THR A 186 -3.66 11.40 6.73
C THR A 186 -3.14 11.91 5.38
N LYS A 187 -2.69 11.01 4.50
CA LYS A 187 -2.25 11.39 3.15
C LYS A 187 -3.38 11.96 2.29
N TYR A 188 -4.59 11.43 2.42
CA TYR A 188 -5.77 12.01 1.78
C TYR A 188 -6.08 13.42 2.31
N ALA A 189 -5.99 13.65 3.62
CA ALA A 189 -6.19 14.98 4.20
C ALA A 189 -5.14 16.00 3.71
N GLU A 190 -3.88 15.58 3.53
CA GLU A 190 -2.83 16.40 2.93
C GLU A 190 -3.12 16.69 1.44
N PHE A 191 -3.57 15.69 0.70
CA PHE A 191 -3.94 15.80 -0.72
C PHE A 191 -5.12 16.77 -0.92
N SER A 192 -6.17 16.65 -0.12
CA SER A 192 -7.37 17.48 -0.22
C SER A 192 -7.15 18.94 0.17
N LYS A 193 -6.15 19.25 1.00
CA LYS A 193 -5.76 20.63 1.33
C LYS A 193 -5.06 21.38 0.20
N ARG A 194 -4.59 20.68 -0.85
CA ARG A 194 -3.90 21.33 -1.98
C ARG A 194 -4.82 22.04 -2.96
N THR A 195 -6.14 22.00 -2.74
CA THR A 195 -7.16 22.63 -3.58
C THR A 195 -7.66 23.97 -3.03
N ASP A 196 -6.87 24.70 -2.24
CA ASP A 196 -7.16 26.09 -1.85
C ASP A 196 -6.82 27.06 -3.02
N GLU A 197 -7.43 26.85 -4.19
CA GLU A 197 -7.53 27.89 -5.21
C GLU A 197 -8.79 28.71 -4.90
N ALA A 198 -8.60 30.04 -4.83
CA ALA A 198 -9.71 30.98 -4.69
C ALA A 198 -10.64 30.82 -5.89
N GLY A 199 -11.81 30.26 -5.71
CA GLY A 199 -12.85 30.11 -6.72
C GLY A 199 -14.07 30.96 -6.41
N THR A 200 -14.76 31.41 -7.46
CA THR A 200 -16.07 32.07 -7.32
C THR A 200 -17.17 31.04 -7.58
N ILE A 201 -18.10 30.90 -6.64
CA ILE A 201 -19.30 30.07 -6.83
C ILE A 201 -20.44 31.02 -7.21
N GLU A 202 -20.95 30.89 -8.43
CA GLU A 202 -22.20 31.58 -8.86
C GLU A 202 -23.39 30.62 -8.64
N LEU A 203 -24.34 31.05 -7.80
CA LEU A 203 -25.61 30.37 -7.63
C LEU A 203 -26.66 31.08 -8.48
N LEU A 204 -27.07 30.44 -9.57
CA LEU A 204 -28.21 30.89 -10.36
C LEU A 204 -29.48 30.21 -9.83
N VAL A 205 -30.41 31.00 -9.27
CA VAL A 205 -31.72 30.53 -8.82
C VAL A 205 -32.75 31.03 -9.85
N ASN A 206 -33.44 30.09 -10.50
CA ASN A 206 -34.56 30.35 -11.41
C ASN A 206 -35.88 30.50 -10.63
#